data_4d30395ac61eadf4f06d81842100ce6e
#
_entry.id   4d30395ac61eadf4f06d81842100ce6e
#
_cell.length_a   1.000
_cell.length_b   1.000
_cell.length_c   1.000
_cell.angle_alpha   90.00
_cell.angle_beta   90.00
_cell.angle_gamma   90.00
#
_symmetry.space_group_name_H-M   'P 1'
#
loop_
_entity.id
_entity.type
_entity.pdbx_description
1 polymer ?
#
loop_
_entity_poly.entity_id
_entity_poly.type
_entity_poly.pdbx_seq_one_letter_code
_entity_poly.pdbx_strand_id
1 'polypeptide(L)'
;NVVSTLKRARRGADGQWQVDNVNVPAGRQGGTLTLLTSMDPSEDSALLKFENFTTVPTMFALSQAGKLAKVQEAEAAVDLEGFETKQFFVETQDGASVPYFVVGKKGGWDAAAPTLMYGYGAFGIPMLPSFEVPYIGPMHQIWLERGGRFVLPNVRGGGEYGPAWHNAARGATRQIAY
;
A
#
# COMPACT_ATOMS: atom_id res chain seq x y z
N ASN A 1 10.68 -0.76 0.53
CA ASN A 1 9.41 -0.10 0.15
C ASN A 1 8.23 -0.89 0.69
N VAL A 2 7.25 -0.21 1.22
CA VAL A 2 6.01 -0.80 1.74
C VAL A 2 4.91 -0.64 0.67
N VAL A 3 5.20 -1.14 -0.54
CA VAL A 3 4.28 -1.12 -1.67
C VAL A 3 4.30 -2.47 -2.38
N SER A 4 3.15 -2.88 -2.90
CA SER A 4 3.03 -4.15 -3.61
C SER A 4 3.57 -4.06 -5.03
N THR A 5 4.22 -5.13 -5.47
CA THR A 5 4.62 -5.32 -6.86
C THR A 5 4.06 -6.64 -7.37
N LEU A 6 3.61 -6.66 -8.62
CA LEU A 6 3.09 -7.86 -9.27
C LEU A 6 4.15 -8.44 -10.20
N LYS A 7 4.45 -9.72 -10.01
CA LYS A 7 5.36 -10.47 -10.88
C LYS A 7 4.66 -11.72 -11.38
N ARG A 8 4.94 -12.07 -12.62
CA ARG A 8 4.50 -13.31 -13.24
C ARG A 8 5.70 -14.22 -13.48
N ALA A 9 5.63 -15.44 -12.99
CA ALA A 9 6.60 -16.48 -13.29
C ALA A 9 6.05 -17.47 -14.33
N ARG A 10 6.84 -17.80 -15.35
CA ARG A 10 6.52 -18.78 -16.39
C ARG A 10 7.67 -19.77 -16.54
N ARG A 11 7.34 -21.01 -16.79
CA ARG A 11 8.35 -22.03 -17.12
C ARG A 11 8.55 -22.05 -18.65
N GLY A 12 9.76 -21.78 -19.10
CA GLY A 12 10.13 -21.84 -20.52
C GLY A 12 10.19 -23.30 -21.03
N ALA A 13 10.25 -23.48 -22.33
CA ALA A 13 10.41 -24.79 -22.97
C ALA A 13 11.73 -25.48 -22.59
N ASP A 14 12.73 -24.72 -22.19
CA ASP A 14 14.03 -25.14 -21.64
C ASP A 14 13.96 -25.58 -20.16
N GLY A 15 12.77 -25.52 -19.56
CA GLY A 15 12.54 -25.84 -18.16
C GLY A 15 12.95 -24.76 -17.17
N GLN A 16 13.50 -23.62 -17.61
CA GLN A 16 13.90 -22.50 -16.75
C GLN A 16 12.71 -21.58 -16.44
N TRP A 17 12.75 -20.98 -15.24
CA TRP A 17 11.75 -20.00 -14.83
C TRP A 17 12.11 -18.60 -15.35
N GLN A 18 11.18 -17.99 -16.04
CA GLN A 18 11.22 -16.59 -16.46
C GLN A 18 10.29 -15.78 -15.58
N VAL A 19 10.78 -14.65 -15.03
CA VAL A 19 10.00 -13.79 -14.14
C VAL A 19 9.90 -12.38 -14.76
N ASP A 20 8.69 -11.98 -15.07
CA ASP A 20 8.36 -10.69 -15.65
C ASP A 20 7.63 -9.80 -14.63
N ASN A 21 7.87 -8.49 -14.66
CA ASN A 21 7.04 -7.54 -13.95
C ASN A 21 5.72 -7.35 -14.70
N VAL A 22 4.61 -7.34 -13.98
CA VAL A 22 3.30 -6.96 -14.51
C VAL A 22 3.01 -5.53 -14.07
N ASN A 23 2.91 -4.62 -15.02
CA ASN A 23 2.65 -3.22 -14.74
C ASN A 23 1.19 -2.99 -14.38
N VAL A 24 0.97 -2.41 -13.21
CA VAL A 24 -0.34 -1.88 -12.84
C VAL A 24 -0.63 -0.64 -13.71
N PRO A 25 -1.89 -0.41 -14.13
CA PRO A 25 -2.23 0.74 -14.98
C PRO A 25 -1.72 2.07 -14.43
N ALA A 26 -1.39 3.00 -15.34
CA ALA A 26 -0.85 4.32 -15.01
C ALA A 26 -1.70 5.06 -13.96
N GLY A 27 -1.05 5.75 -13.03
CA GLY A 27 -1.69 6.43 -11.91
C GLY A 27 -1.97 5.55 -10.68
N ARG A 28 -1.76 4.24 -10.78
CA ARG A 28 -1.98 3.26 -9.70
C ARG A 28 -0.67 2.71 -9.15
N GLN A 29 0.28 3.59 -8.89
CA GLN A 29 1.53 3.23 -8.24
C GLN A 29 1.45 3.47 -6.73
N GLY A 30 2.29 2.76 -5.98
CA GLY A 30 2.41 2.98 -4.54
C GLY A 30 1.19 2.53 -3.75
N GLY A 31 0.57 1.42 -4.14
CA GLY A 31 -0.60 0.86 -3.49
C GLY A 31 -0.44 -0.58 -3.04
N THR A 32 -1.53 -1.13 -2.60
CA THR A 32 -1.68 -2.52 -2.18
C THR A 32 -2.35 -3.33 -3.28
N LEU A 33 -1.75 -4.46 -3.62
CA LEU A 33 -2.29 -5.47 -4.52
C LEU A 33 -2.69 -6.70 -3.72
N THR A 34 -3.93 -7.12 -3.87
CA THR A 34 -4.42 -8.38 -3.31
C THR A 34 -4.80 -9.31 -4.44
N LEU A 35 -4.17 -10.47 -4.49
CA LEU A 35 -4.51 -11.52 -5.44
C LEU A 35 -5.75 -12.26 -4.94
N LEU A 36 -6.79 -12.28 -5.75
CA LEU A 36 -8.00 -13.04 -5.55
C LEU A 36 -7.99 -14.16 -6.61
N THR A 37 -7.41 -15.28 -6.26
CA THR A 37 -7.25 -16.38 -7.22
C THR A 37 -8.56 -17.12 -7.44
N SER A 38 -8.77 -17.59 -8.67
CA SER A 38 -9.69 -18.69 -8.91
C SER A 38 -9.18 -19.94 -8.16
N MET A 39 -10.08 -20.69 -7.57
CA MET A 39 -9.77 -21.98 -6.97
C MET A 39 -9.74 -23.09 -8.03
N ASP A 40 -10.05 -22.78 -9.29
CA ASP A 40 -10.01 -23.70 -10.41
C ASP A 40 -8.62 -23.67 -11.05
N PRO A 41 -7.81 -24.74 -10.91
CA PRO A 41 -6.49 -24.80 -11.49
C PRO A 41 -6.47 -24.89 -13.03
N SER A 42 -7.63 -25.10 -13.67
CA SER A 42 -7.77 -25.09 -15.13
C SER A 42 -7.94 -23.68 -15.69
N GLU A 43 -8.23 -22.70 -14.85
CA GLU A 43 -8.35 -21.29 -15.24
C GLU A 43 -7.00 -20.59 -15.17
N ASP A 44 -6.52 -20.13 -16.31
CA ASP A 44 -5.29 -19.33 -16.44
C ASP A 44 -5.53 -17.82 -16.24
N SER A 45 -6.53 -17.45 -15.46
CA SER A 45 -6.88 -16.08 -15.12
C SER A 45 -6.86 -15.88 -13.61
N ALA A 46 -6.61 -14.64 -13.20
CA ALA A 46 -6.67 -14.25 -11.80
C ALA A 46 -7.37 -12.89 -11.66
N LEU A 47 -8.05 -12.69 -10.54
CA LEU A 47 -8.56 -11.39 -10.16
C LEU A 47 -7.57 -10.73 -9.20
N LEU A 48 -7.36 -9.44 -9.40
CA LEU A 48 -6.50 -8.60 -8.60
C LEU A 48 -7.29 -7.41 -8.08
N LYS A 49 -7.24 -7.16 -6.80
CA LYS A 49 -7.70 -5.90 -6.22
C LYS A 49 -6.51 -4.98 -6.04
N PHE A 50 -6.62 -3.75 -6.55
CA PHE A 50 -5.69 -2.66 -6.28
C PHE A 50 -6.40 -1.55 -5.51
N GLU A 51 -5.71 -0.97 -4.55
CA GLU A 51 -6.13 0.23 -3.82
C GLU A 51 -4.92 0.99 -3.27
N ASN A 52 -5.10 2.28 -3.00
CA ASN A 52 -4.16 3.07 -2.20
C ASN A 52 -4.93 4.19 -1.47
N PHE A 53 -4.24 5.10 -0.78
CA PHE A 53 -4.88 6.16 0.02
C PHE A 53 -5.81 7.08 -0.78
N THR A 54 -5.61 7.21 -2.10
CA THR A 54 -6.35 8.13 -2.97
C THR A 54 -7.06 7.43 -4.14
N THR A 55 -6.92 6.10 -4.23
CA THR A 55 -7.54 5.30 -5.29
C THR A 55 -8.43 4.23 -4.66
N VAL A 56 -9.69 4.27 -5.03
CA VAL A 56 -10.70 3.30 -4.58
C VAL A 56 -10.33 1.85 -4.93
N PRO A 57 -10.82 0.87 -4.16
CA PRO A 57 -10.66 -0.53 -4.50
C PRO A 57 -11.12 -0.78 -5.94
N THR A 58 -10.21 -1.25 -6.77
CA THR A 58 -10.45 -1.53 -8.19
C THR A 58 -10.05 -2.97 -8.48
N MET A 59 -10.97 -3.70 -9.10
CA MET A 59 -10.78 -5.08 -9.52
C MET A 59 -10.28 -5.14 -10.95
N PHE A 60 -9.28 -5.97 -11.17
CA PHE A 60 -8.71 -6.26 -12.49
C PHE A 60 -8.72 -7.75 -12.74
N ALA A 61 -9.08 -8.15 -13.97
CA ALA A 61 -8.80 -9.48 -14.48
C ALA A 61 -7.38 -9.49 -15.07
N LEU A 62 -6.55 -10.42 -14.62
CA LEU A 62 -5.22 -10.68 -15.17
C LEU A 62 -5.29 -11.85 -16.14
N SER A 63 -4.96 -11.60 -17.40
CA SER A 63 -4.88 -12.65 -18.42
C SER A 63 -3.53 -13.40 -18.37
N GLN A 64 -3.47 -14.58 -18.98
CA GLN A 64 -2.22 -15.31 -19.22
C GLN A 64 -1.11 -14.48 -19.85
N ALA A 65 -1.48 -13.55 -20.74
CA ALA A 65 -0.52 -12.66 -21.39
C ALA A 65 0.05 -11.57 -20.46
N GLY A 66 -0.42 -11.50 -19.20
CA GLY A 66 -0.01 -10.48 -18.24
C GLY A 66 -0.71 -9.13 -18.44
N LYS A 67 -1.81 -9.09 -19.18
CA LYS A 67 -2.63 -7.88 -19.36
C LYS A 67 -3.66 -7.78 -18.25
N LEU A 68 -3.78 -6.57 -17.68
CA LEU A 68 -4.80 -6.21 -16.70
C LEU A 68 -5.95 -5.49 -17.40
N ALA A 69 -7.17 -6.00 -17.23
CA ALA A 69 -8.41 -5.36 -17.66
C ALA A 69 -9.25 -4.99 -16.45
N LYS A 70 -9.68 -3.72 -16.34
CA LYS A 70 -10.56 -3.29 -15.24
C LYS A 70 -11.91 -3.99 -15.35
N VAL A 71 -12.33 -4.63 -14.27
CA VAL A 71 -13.62 -5.35 -14.16
C VAL A 71 -14.63 -4.53 -13.38
N GLN A 72 -14.19 -3.99 -12.23
CA GLN A 72 -15.04 -3.25 -11.31
C GLN A 72 -14.23 -2.20 -10.58
N GLU A 73 -14.87 -1.10 -10.22
CA GLU A 73 -14.30 -0.03 -9.41
C GLU A 73 -15.34 0.41 -8.38
N ALA A 74 -14.92 0.56 -7.13
CA ALA A 74 -15.80 1.05 -6.08
C ALA A 74 -16.10 2.54 -6.30
N GLU A 75 -17.25 2.99 -5.82
CA GLU A 75 -17.58 4.41 -5.79
C GLU A 75 -16.84 5.10 -4.63
N ALA A 76 -16.31 6.29 -4.90
CA ALA A 76 -15.69 7.12 -3.87
C ALA A 76 -16.73 8.06 -3.26
N ALA A 77 -16.78 8.13 -1.93
CA ALA A 77 -17.61 9.11 -1.22
C ALA A 77 -16.99 10.52 -1.23
N VAL A 78 -15.69 10.62 -1.50
CA VAL A 78 -14.90 11.87 -1.55
C VAL A 78 -14.03 11.90 -2.80
N ASP A 79 -13.84 13.08 -3.37
CA ASP A 79 -12.94 13.26 -4.51
C ASP A 79 -11.51 13.51 -4.01
N LEU A 80 -10.63 12.55 -4.30
CA LEU A 80 -9.21 12.60 -3.96
C LEU A 80 -8.31 12.69 -5.21
N GLU A 81 -8.83 13.01 -6.39
CA GLU A 81 -8.05 13.11 -7.62
C GLU A 81 -6.94 14.18 -7.54
N GLY A 82 -7.19 15.26 -6.82
CA GLY A 82 -6.24 16.34 -6.57
C GLY A 82 -5.14 16.01 -5.56
N PHE A 83 -5.10 14.80 -5.01
CA PHE A 83 -4.14 14.38 -4.00
C PHE A 83 -3.10 13.41 -4.55
N GLU A 84 -1.95 13.34 -3.89
CA GLU A 84 -0.89 12.38 -4.20
C GLU A 84 -0.30 11.80 -2.91
N THR A 85 0.28 10.61 -3.03
CA THR A 85 0.98 9.92 -1.95
C THR A 85 2.47 9.92 -2.23
N LYS A 86 3.28 10.28 -1.23
CA LYS A 86 4.74 10.13 -1.27
C LYS A 86 5.21 9.25 -0.12
N GLN A 87 6.23 8.43 -0.37
CA GLN A 87 6.90 7.65 0.66
C GLN A 87 8.22 8.29 1.00
N PHE A 88 8.47 8.43 2.29
CA PHE A 88 9.71 8.94 2.86
C PHE A 88 10.28 7.95 3.86
N PHE A 89 11.50 8.23 4.30
CA PHE A 89 12.18 7.46 5.34
C PHE A 89 12.75 8.42 6.37
N VAL A 90 12.70 8.03 7.63
CA VAL A 90 13.35 8.73 8.74
C VAL A 90 14.29 7.75 9.43
N GLU A 91 15.48 8.23 9.74
CA GLU A 91 16.44 7.48 10.55
C GLU A 91 16.17 7.75 12.02
N THR A 92 16.02 6.68 12.79
CA THR A 92 15.81 6.74 14.24
C THR A 92 17.15 6.83 14.99
N GLN A 93 17.14 7.18 16.28
CA GLN A 93 18.35 7.32 17.10
C GLN A 93 19.20 6.04 17.18
N ASP A 94 18.58 4.88 17.03
CA ASP A 94 19.23 3.58 16.99
C ASP A 94 19.63 3.11 15.59
N GLY A 95 19.56 4.01 14.58
CA GLY A 95 20.01 3.78 13.19
C GLY A 95 19.02 2.99 12.33
N ALA A 96 17.79 2.72 12.80
CA ALA A 96 16.80 2.08 11.98
C ALA A 96 16.15 3.07 10.99
N SER A 97 15.97 2.66 9.74
CA SER A 97 15.26 3.45 8.74
C SER A 97 13.78 3.09 8.73
N VAL A 98 12.93 4.01 9.20
CA VAL A 98 11.48 3.83 9.31
C VAL A 98 10.79 4.50 8.12
N PRO A 99 10.06 3.75 7.28
CA PRO A 99 9.27 4.34 6.19
C PRO A 99 8.01 4.99 6.73
N TYR A 100 7.57 6.02 6.03
CA TYR A 100 6.27 6.63 6.27
C TYR A 100 5.69 7.19 4.97
N PHE A 101 4.38 7.16 4.87
CA PHE A 101 3.65 7.76 3.78
C PHE A 101 3.12 9.13 4.20
N VAL A 102 3.13 10.06 3.25
CA VAL A 102 2.45 11.35 3.37
C VAL A 102 1.49 11.48 2.21
N VAL A 103 0.24 11.76 2.51
CA VAL A 103 -0.80 12.07 1.52
C VAL A 103 -1.13 13.55 1.63
N GLY A 104 -1.06 14.25 0.51
CA GLY A 104 -1.30 15.68 0.46
C GLY A 104 -1.74 16.16 -0.92
N LYS A 105 -2.14 17.42 -1.01
CA LYS A 105 -2.56 18.04 -2.27
C LYS A 105 -1.40 18.12 -3.25
N LYS A 106 -1.62 17.75 -4.51
CA LYS A 106 -0.61 17.89 -5.59
C LYS A 106 -0.13 19.34 -5.67
N GLY A 107 1.19 19.54 -5.69
CA GLY A 107 1.81 20.86 -5.72
C GLY A 107 1.68 21.68 -4.44
N GLY A 108 1.08 21.14 -3.38
CA GLY A 108 0.87 21.84 -2.09
C GLY A 108 1.88 21.48 -1.00
N TRP A 109 3.04 20.93 -1.33
CA TRP A 109 3.99 20.37 -0.35
C TRP A 109 4.68 21.42 0.52
N ASP A 110 4.91 22.62 -0.01
CA ASP A 110 5.59 23.70 0.69
C ASP A 110 4.63 24.54 1.57
N ALA A 111 3.33 24.37 1.40
CA ALA A 111 2.34 25.09 2.20
C ALA A 111 2.16 24.39 3.56
N ALA A 112 1.99 25.18 4.63
CA ALA A 112 1.59 24.64 5.91
C ALA A 112 0.17 24.04 5.81
N ALA A 113 -0.03 22.84 6.36
CA ALA A 113 -1.34 22.21 6.43
C ALA A 113 -1.48 21.43 7.73
N PRO A 114 -2.66 21.43 8.36
CA PRO A 114 -2.90 20.60 9.53
C PRO A 114 -2.71 19.12 9.18
N THR A 115 -1.99 18.41 10.01
CA THR A 115 -1.56 17.03 9.71
C THR A 115 -2.17 16.05 10.70
N LEU A 116 -2.89 15.07 10.17
CA LEU A 116 -3.36 13.89 10.90
C LEU A 116 -2.31 12.77 10.73
N MET A 117 -1.72 12.34 11.85
CA MET A 117 -0.80 11.19 11.86
C MET A 117 -1.47 10.01 12.53
N TYR A 118 -1.40 8.84 11.89
CA TYR A 118 -1.87 7.58 12.45
C TYR A 118 -0.81 6.50 12.29
N GLY A 119 -0.38 5.89 13.38
CA GLY A 119 0.54 4.76 13.40
C GLY A 119 -0.02 3.62 14.23
N TYR A 120 0.27 2.36 13.85
CA TYR A 120 -0.17 1.17 14.56
C TYR A 120 1.00 0.36 15.12
N GLY A 121 1.78 -0.28 14.29
CA GLY A 121 3.02 -0.99 14.63
C GLY A 121 2.84 -2.07 15.71
N ALA A 122 1.83 -2.93 15.60
CA ALA A 122 1.61 -4.00 16.58
C ALA A 122 1.20 -5.31 15.90
N PHE A 123 1.35 -6.42 16.64
CA PHE A 123 0.91 -7.78 16.27
C PHE A 123 1.44 -8.29 14.92
N GLY A 124 2.52 -7.71 14.38
CA GLY A 124 3.03 -8.09 13.07
C GLY A 124 2.08 -7.72 11.91
N ILE A 125 1.12 -6.82 12.14
CA ILE A 125 0.16 -6.38 11.13
C ILE A 125 0.80 -5.24 10.33
N PRO A 126 1.00 -5.40 9.00
CA PRO A 126 1.51 -4.33 8.17
C PRO A 126 0.42 -3.30 7.88
N MET A 127 0.75 -2.02 8.03
CA MET A 127 -0.11 -0.91 7.62
C MET A 127 0.25 -0.52 6.19
N LEU A 128 -0.51 -1.05 5.23
CA LEU A 128 -0.27 -0.83 3.80
C LEU A 128 -1.13 0.33 3.28
N PRO A 129 -0.72 0.98 2.17
CA PRO A 129 -1.56 1.97 1.50
C PRO A 129 -2.89 1.37 1.06
N SER A 130 -3.98 1.81 1.69
CA SER A 130 -5.34 1.36 1.40
C SER A 130 -6.30 2.54 1.37
N PHE A 131 -7.40 2.42 0.64
CA PHE A 131 -8.41 3.47 0.52
C PHE A 131 -9.17 3.65 1.83
N GLU A 132 -9.41 2.56 2.55
CA GLU A 132 -9.87 2.59 3.93
C GLU A 132 -8.73 2.11 4.83
N VAL A 133 -8.12 3.03 5.54
CA VAL A 133 -7.03 2.69 6.46
C VAL A 133 -7.59 1.87 7.62
N PRO A 134 -7.04 0.68 7.91
CA PRO A 134 -7.52 -0.16 9.00
C PRO A 134 -7.61 0.62 10.31
N TYR A 135 -8.68 0.37 11.05
CA TYR A 135 -9.03 0.93 12.37
C TYR A 135 -9.47 2.40 12.39
N ILE A 136 -9.19 3.20 11.34
CA ILE A 136 -9.66 4.59 11.26
C ILE A 136 -10.64 4.82 10.10
N GLY A 137 -10.84 3.81 9.24
CA GLY A 137 -11.77 3.87 8.12
C GLY A 137 -11.53 5.08 7.21
N PRO A 138 -12.57 5.86 6.86
CA PRO A 138 -12.47 6.98 5.94
C PRO A 138 -11.96 8.28 6.59
N MET A 139 -11.52 8.27 7.85
CA MET A 139 -11.13 9.48 8.57
C MET A 139 -10.07 10.30 7.82
N HIS A 140 -9.07 9.63 7.23
CA HIS A 140 -8.03 10.32 6.46
C HIS A 140 -8.58 11.00 5.21
N GLN A 141 -9.58 10.41 4.53
CA GLN A 141 -10.21 10.97 3.34
C GLN A 141 -10.94 12.27 3.67
N ILE A 142 -11.74 12.26 4.73
CA ILE A 142 -12.46 13.45 5.23
C ILE A 142 -11.48 14.55 5.65
N TRP A 143 -10.34 14.16 6.25
CA TRP A 143 -9.29 15.10 6.65
C TRP A 143 -8.61 15.75 5.44
N LEU A 144 -8.30 14.96 4.41
CA LEU A 144 -7.73 15.45 3.15
C LEU A 144 -8.69 16.41 2.43
N GLU A 145 -9.96 16.04 2.31
CA GLU A 145 -11.00 16.86 1.68
C GLU A 145 -11.09 18.26 2.34
N ARG A 146 -10.89 18.34 3.65
CA ARG A 146 -10.85 19.60 4.41
C ARG A 146 -9.51 20.35 4.32
N GLY A 147 -8.61 19.92 3.43
CA GLY A 147 -7.33 20.59 3.17
C GLY A 147 -6.18 20.17 4.09
N GLY A 148 -6.36 19.11 4.87
CA GLY A 148 -5.31 18.54 5.72
C GLY A 148 -4.32 17.68 4.96
N ARG A 149 -3.30 17.18 5.68
CA ARG A 149 -2.40 16.11 5.25
C ARG A 149 -2.60 14.88 6.12
N PHE A 150 -2.36 13.72 5.55
CA PHE A 150 -2.38 12.46 6.29
C PHE A 150 -0.98 11.84 6.28
N VAL A 151 -0.54 11.34 7.43
CA VAL A 151 0.76 10.65 7.59
C VAL A 151 0.53 9.28 8.20
N LEU A 152 1.08 8.26 7.55
CA LEU A 152 1.07 6.87 8.03
C LEU A 152 2.51 6.38 8.20
N PRO A 153 3.10 6.39 9.41
CA PRO A 153 4.37 5.77 9.68
C PRO A 153 4.22 4.25 9.83
N ASN A 154 5.13 3.51 9.21
CA ASN A 154 5.23 2.05 9.30
C ASN A 154 6.19 1.68 10.43
N VAL A 155 5.76 1.94 11.66
CA VAL A 155 6.62 1.78 12.84
C VAL A 155 6.90 0.31 13.18
N ARG A 156 8.02 0.06 13.84
CA ARG A 156 8.41 -1.27 14.33
C ARG A 156 7.33 -1.90 15.20
N GLY A 157 7.22 -3.23 15.16
CA GLY A 157 6.14 -3.99 15.79
C GLY A 157 5.05 -4.40 14.81
N GLY A 158 4.95 -3.72 13.64
CA GLY A 158 4.17 -4.13 12.48
C GLY A 158 4.81 -5.26 11.69
N GLY A 159 4.22 -5.63 10.54
CA GLY A 159 4.65 -6.71 9.69
C GLY A 159 5.41 -6.28 8.42
N GLU A 160 5.63 -5.00 8.22
CA GLU A 160 6.10 -4.40 6.96
C GLU A 160 7.42 -4.98 6.45
N TYR A 161 8.32 -5.32 7.37
CA TYR A 161 9.62 -5.95 7.05
C TYR A 161 9.78 -7.33 7.72
N GLY A 162 8.65 -8.00 8.00
CA GLY A 162 8.63 -9.36 8.50
C GLY A 162 8.97 -9.51 9.99
N PRO A 163 9.34 -10.74 10.41
CA PRO A 163 9.48 -11.08 11.84
C PRO A 163 10.50 -10.24 12.62
N ALA A 164 11.59 -9.83 11.99
CA ALA A 164 12.60 -8.99 12.65
C ALA A 164 12.04 -7.61 13.01
N TRP A 165 11.26 -7.01 12.09
CA TRP A 165 10.61 -5.73 12.31
C TRP A 165 9.56 -5.80 13.41
N HIS A 166 8.79 -6.88 13.44
CA HIS A 166 7.81 -7.14 14.50
C HIS A 166 8.48 -7.29 15.86
N ASN A 167 9.48 -8.16 15.96
CA ASN A 167 10.13 -8.48 17.23
C ASN A 167 10.94 -7.32 17.80
N ALA A 168 11.42 -6.40 16.96
CA ALA A 168 12.21 -5.24 17.42
C ALA A 168 11.44 -4.35 18.40
N ALA A 169 10.11 -4.28 18.33
CA ALA A 169 9.27 -3.46 19.22
C ALA A 169 8.19 -4.29 19.93
N ARG A 170 8.59 -5.40 20.57
CA ARG A 170 7.68 -6.31 21.25
C ARG A 170 7.99 -6.38 22.75
N GLY A 171 6.95 -6.41 23.59
CA GLY A 171 7.12 -6.55 25.04
C GLY A 171 7.90 -5.38 25.63
N ALA A 172 9.00 -5.68 26.32
CA ALA A 172 9.81 -4.67 27.01
C ALA A 172 10.43 -3.61 26.09
N THR A 173 10.61 -3.92 24.80
CA THR A 173 11.16 -2.98 23.80
C THR A 173 10.09 -2.16 23.07
N ARG A 174 8.82 -2.26 23.48
CA ARG A 174 7.70 -1.60 22.77
C ARG A 174 7.91 -0.09 22.57
N GLN A 175 8.53 0.58 23.55
CA GLN A 175 8.77 2.03 23.51
C GLN A 175 9.61 2.48 22.31
N ILE A 176 10.42 1.60 21.73
CA ILE A 176 11.29 1.92 20.57
C ILE A 176 10.48 2.19 19.28
N ALA A 177 9.19 1.89 19.28
CA ALA A 177 8.31 2.16 18.13
C ALA A 177 7.80 3.61 18.07
N TYR A 178 8.01 4.40 19.13
CA TYR A 178 7.46 5.76 19.28
C TYR A 178 8.53 6.82 19.47
#